data_1d2bce7de5e7a4d1cbc5146709d9b71e
#
_entry.id   1d2bce7de5e7a4d1cbc5146709d9b71e
#
_cell.length_a   1.000
_cell.length_b   1.000
_cell.length_c   1.000
_cell.angle_alpha   90.00
_cell.angle_beta   90.00
_cell.angle_gamma   90.00
#
_symmetry.space_group_name_H-M   'P 1'
#
loop_
_entity.id
_entity.type
_entity.pdbx_description
1 polymer ?
#
loop_
_entity_poly.entity_id
_entity_poly.type
_entity_poly.pdbx_seq_one_letter_code
_entity_poly.pdbx_strand_id
1 'polypeptide(L)'
;MKTITTLTRMWLTRSTKPFIFQNEYDQKLPYSDCQNLGLYVHIPFCRSICNFCPYCKTLYSAKLCDRYIDSLLHEIHLVGSQHIGRKKATSLYFGGGTPALTVERIKEIIDAVQEHFIITEGIGVELHPDNVTPTVLQTLRDAGVTKISIGIQSFQNKFQNILGRTTVDAVKLKETLSEVPFETVSMDFIFALPNQTFDDLKSDIDKAFQSGANHIAIYPFIDFAFTSSSVAAMSKKEKQLLLNAVTHYCLDKGISALPFGHSQMRKRHPILP
;
A
#
# COMPACT_ATOMS: atom_id res chain seq x y z
N MET A 1 22.89 -19.34 -18.28
CA MET A 1 22.33 -18.29 -17.41
C MET A 1 23.01 -16.91 -17.59
N LYS A 2 24.33 -16.78 -17.58
CA LYS A 2 25.04 -15.47 -17.71
C LYS A 2 24.69 -14.68 -18.99
N THR A 3 24.49 -15.34 -20.12
CA THR A 3 24.23 -14.70 -21.43
C THR A 3 22.85 -14.03 -21.50
N ILE A 4 21.81 -14.71 -21.00
CA ILE A 4 20.43 -14.16 -20.96
C ILE A 4 20.37 -12.96 -20.04
N THR A 5 20.96 -13.05 -18.85
CA THR A 5 21.03 -11.93 -17.90
C THR A 5 21.76 -10.73 -18.51
N THR A 6 22.82 -10.94 -19.28
CA THR A 6 23.56 -9.88 -19.97
C THR A 6 22.71 -9.23 -21.06
N LEU A 7 22.02 -10.00 -21.88
CA LEU A 7 21.15 -9.48 -22.93
C LEU A 7 19.95 -8.71 -22.34
N THR A 8 19.32 -9.26 -21.31
CA THR A 8 18.21 -8.58 -20.60
C THR A 8 18.69 -7.26 -19.99
N ARG A 9 19.88 -7.25 -19.39
CA ARG A 9 20.47 -6.03 -18.86
C ARG A 9 20.72 -5.00 -19.95
N MET A 10 21.36 -5.39 -21.05
CA MET A 10 21.63 -4.50 -22.18
C MET A 10 20.34 -3.89 -22.75
N TRP A 11 19.28 -4.68 -22.82
CA TRP A 11 17.97 -4.22 -23.27
C TRP A 11 17.33 -3.22 -22.29
N LEU A 12 17.37 -3.51 -20.99
CA LEU A 12 16.80 -2.65 -19.93
C LEU A 12 17.59 -1.33 -19.79
N THR A 13 18.91 -1.40 -19.77
CA THR A 13 19.76 -0.22 -19.55
C THR A 13 20.11 0.54 -20.84
N ARG A 14 19.75 -0.03 -22.00
CA ARG A 14 20.15 0.46 -23.33
C ARG A 14 21.66 0.73 -23.44
N SER A 15 22.45 -0.05 -22.72
CA SER A 15 23.89 0.09 -22.61
C SER A 15 24.59 -1.26 -22.72
N THR A 16 25.70 -1.28 -23.44
CA THR A 16 26.63 -2.43 -23.51
C THR A 16 27.60 -2.46 -22.34
N LYS A 17 27.72 -1.36 -21.58
CA LYS A 17 28.62 -1.27 -20.43
C LYS A 17 28.15 -2.17 -19.29
N PRO A 18 29.05 -2.84 -18.58
CA PRO A 18 28.68 -3.61 -17.38
C PRO A 18 28.08 -2.68 -16.33
N PHE A 19 27.09 -3.19 -15.58
CA PHE A 19 26.59 -2.50 -14.40
C PHE A 19 27.64 -2.65 -13.31
N ILE A 20 28.25 -1.54 -12.93
CA ILE A 20 29.29 -1.48 -11.90
C ILE A 20 28.76 -0.57 -10.80
N PHE A 21 28.68 -1.09 -9.57
CA PHE A 21 28.45 -0.25 -8.40
C PHE A 21 29.69 0.62 -8.20
N GLN A 22 29.49 1.91 -8.20
CA GLN A 22 30.56 2.86 -7.88
C GLN A 22 30.53 3.15 -6.38
N ASN A 23 31.69 3.43 -5.79
CA ASN A 23 31.80 3.90 -4.41
C ASN A 23 31.47 5.40 -4.29
N GLU A 24 31.31 6.06 -5.45
CA GLU A 24 30.88 7.45 -5.52
C GLU A 24 29.35 7.50 -5.65
N TYR A 25 28.73 8.33 -4.84
CA TYR A 25 27.29 8.57 -4.84
C TYR A 25 27.03 10.06 -4.66
N ASP A 26 25.90 10.51 -5.20
CA ASP A 26 25.45 11.87 -4.99
C ASP A 26 25.10 12.09 -3.51
N GLN A 27 25.76 13.04 -2.87
CA GLN A 27 25.48 13.39 -1.48
C GLN A 27 24.14 14.12 -1.31
N LYS A 28 23.56 14.61 -2.41
CA LYS A 28 22.27 15.30 -2.42
C LYS A 28 21.25 14.57 -3.27
N LEU A 29 20.05 14.38 -2.72
CA LEU A 29 18.93 13.84 -3.48
C LEU A 29 18.40 14.92 -4.43
N PRO A 30 18.11 14.59 -5.72
CA PRO A 30 17.68 15.56 -6.72
C PRO A 30 16.18 15.90 -6.62
N TYR A 31 15.66 16.18 -5.41
CA TYR A 31 14.24 16.50 -5.22
C TYR A 31 13.96 18.01 -5.19
N SER A 32 14.99 18.85 -5.14
CA SER A 32 14.83 20.31 -5.06
C SER A 32 13.97 20.88 -6.18
N ASP A 33 14.12 20.36 -7.41
CA ASP A 33 13.42 20.81 -8.60
C ASP A 33 12.11 20.05 -8.89
N CYS A 34 11.78 19.02 -8.07
CA CYS A 34 10.55 18.27 -8.23
C CYS A 34 9.33 19.14 -7.90
N GLN A 35 8.40 19.29 -8.85
CA GLN A 35 7.15 20.02 -8.63
C GLN A 35 6.09 19.17 -7.93
N ASN A 36 6.04 17.86 -8.24
CA ASN A 36 5.12 16.88 -7.67
C ASN A 36 5.89 15.86 -6.85
N LEU A 37 6.30 16.26 -5.64
CA LEU A 37 7.03 15.40 -4.72
C LEU A 37 6.04 14.64 -3.84
N GLY A 38 6.06 13.31 -3.88
CA GLY A 38 5.42 12.43 -2.89
C GLY A 38 6.48 11.87 -1.95
N LEU A 39 6.15 11.75 -0.67
CA LEU A 39 7.01 11.15 0.34
C LEU A 39 6.47 9.78 0.72
N TYR A 40 7.35 8.78 0.76
CA TYR A 40 7.02 7.43 1.19
C TYR A 40 7.90 7.04 2.38
N VAL A 41 7.24 6.64 3.46
CA VAL A 41 7.88 6.10 4.66
C VAL A 41 7.68 4.60 4.71
N HIS A 42 8.76 3.84 4.67
CA HIS A 42 8.70 2.38 4.72
C HIS A 42 8.77 1.90 6.17
N ILE A 43 7.76 1.15 6.62
CA ILE A 43 7.74 0.49 7.92
C ILE A 43 7.74 -1.02 7.70
N PRO A 44 8.87 -1.72 7.83
CA PRO A 44 9.03 -3.12 7.38
C PRO A 44 8.42 -4.18 8.31
N PHE A 45 7.78 -3.80 9.40
CA PHE A 45 7.39 -4.74 10.46
C PHE A 45 6.02 -5.38 10.22
N CYS A 46 5.94 -6.72 10.37
CA CYS A 46 4.70 -7.50 10.36
C CYS A 46 4.64 -8.41 11.57
N ARG A 47 3.45 -8.66 12.11
CA ARG A 47 3.27 -9.69 13.17
C ARG A 47 3.46 -11.10 12.64
N SER A 48 3.07 -11.34 11.39
CA SER A 48 3.25 -12.60 10.67
C SER A 48 3.62 -12.33 9.22
N ILE A 49 4.32 -13.25 8.59
CA ILE A 49 4.72 -13.13 7.19
C ILE A 49 3.68 -13.86 6.33
N CYS A 50 2.94 -13.10 5.52
CA CYS A 50 1.98 -13.66 4.57
C CYS A 50 2.69 -14.42 3.44
N ASN A 51 2.12 -15.56 3.03
CA ASN A 51 2.73 -16.49 2.06
C ASN A 51 2.95 -15.86 0.67
N PHE A 52 2.15 -14.89 0.30
CA PHE A 52 2.13 -14.26 -1.03
C PHE A 52 2.93 -12.96 -1.13
N CYS A 53 3.31 -12.37 0.00
CA CYS A 53 3.81 -11.00 0.03
C CYS A 53 5.26 -10.89 -0.50
N PRO A 54 5.49 -10.11 -1.58
CA PRO A 54 6.82 -9.94 -2.16
C PRO A 54 7.62 -8.78 -1.55
N TYR A 55 7.01 -7.97 -0.70
CA TYR A 55 7.61 -6.73 -0.22
C TYR A 55 8.70 -6.97 0.83
N CYS A 56 9.57 -5.97 0.98
CA CYS A 56 10.60 -5.95 2.01
C CYS A 56 9.95 -5.85 3.40
N LYS A 57 10.12 -6.89 4.22
CA LYS A 57 9.48 -7.02 5.53
C LYS A 57 10.29 -7.88 6.48
N THR A 58 10.03 -7.67 7.77
CA THR A 58 10.60 -8.49 8.84
C THR A 58 9.56 -8.72 9.94
N LEU A 59 9.79 -9.73 10.77
CA LEU A 59 8.93 -9.94 11.94
C LEU A 59 9.09 -8.79 12.94
N TYR A 60 7.97 -8.39 13.53
CA TYR A 60 7.94 -7.34 14.54
C TYR A 60 8.71 -7.75 15.79
N SER A 61 9.55 -6.85 16.26
CA SER A 61 10.21 -6.88 17.56
C SER A 61 10.25 -5.45 18.08
N ALA A 62 9.74 -5.21 19.26
CA ALA A 62 9.68 -3.85 19.84
C ALA A 62 11.06 -3.17 19.82
N LYS A 63 12.08 -3.87 20.32
CA LYS A 63 13.45 -3.34 20.36
C LYS A 63 14.02 -3.00 18.98
N LEU A 64 13.73 -3.82 17.95
CA LEU A 64 14.20 -3.57 16.59
C LEU A 64 13.41 -2.42 15.97
N CYS A 65 12.12 -2.36 16.24
CA CYS A 65 11.23 -1.31 15.78
C CYS A 65 11.65 0.06 16.31
N ASP A 66 11.89 0.19 17.61
CA ASP A 66 12.35 1.45 18.23
C ASP A 66 13.64 1.95 17.59
N ARG A 67 14.64 1.08 17.47
CA ARG A 67 15.91 1.43 16.81
C ARG A 67 15.74 1.83 15.34
N TYR A 68 14.83 1.16 14.65
CA TYR A 68 14.52 1.50 13.25
C TYR A 68 13.91 2.88 13.15
N ILE A 69 12.94 3.20 14.00
CA ILE A 69 12.29 4.52 13.99
C ILE A 69 13.27 5.62 14.38
N ASP A 70 14.13 5.41 15.36
CA ASP A 70 15.17 6.37 15.71
C ASP A 70 16.11 6.66 14.51
N SER A 71 16.48 5.61 13.76
CA SER A 71 17.27 5.76 12.54
C SER A 71 16.51 6.45 11.42
N LEU A 72 15.21 6.18 11.27
CA LEU A 72 14.31 6.81 10.31
C LEU A 72 14.16 8.32 10.59
N LEU A 73 13.98 8.68 11.84
CA LEU A 73 13.93 10.10 12.26
C LEU A 73 15.23 10.84 11.90
N HIS A 74 16.37 10.20 12.14
CA HIS A 74 17.65 10.75 11.73
C HIS A 74 17.76 10.91 10.20
N GLU A 75 17.32 9.91 9.44
CA GLU A 75 17.27 9.97 7.96
C GLU A 75 16.37 11.11 7.47
N ILE A 76 15.18 11.28 8.08
CA ILE A 76 14.26 12.38 7.74
C ILE A 76 14.94 13.73 7.90
N HIS A 77 15.63 13.97 9.01
CA HIS A 77 16.36 15.23 9.22
C HIS A 77 17.53 15.38 8.26
N LEU A 78 18.29 14.30 8.00
CA LEU A 78 19.40 14.32 7.07
C LEU A 78 18.96 14.67 5.64
N VAL A 79 17.86 14.07 5.18
CA VAL A 79 17.29 14.33 3.86
C VAL A 79 16.64 15.71 3.81
N GLY A 80 15.83 16.03 4.82
CA GLY A 80 15.08 17.28 4.87
C GLY A 80 15.96 18.52 4.94
N SER A 81 17.09 18.44 5.65
CA SER A 81 18.05 19.55 5.76
C SER A 81 18.82 19.88 4.47
N GLN A 82 18.72 19.04 3.45
CA GLN A 82 19.34 19.31 2.13
C GLN A 82 18.64 20.45 1.36
N HIS A 83 17.47 20.88 1.81
CA HIS A 83 16.72 21.99 1.21
C HIS A 83 16.57 23.14 2.20
N ILE A 84 16.75 24.37 1.74
CA ILE A 84 16.55 25.57 2.56
C ILE A 84 15.06 25.87 2.66
N GLY A 85 14.54 25.93 3.89
CA GLY A 85 13.12 26.11 4.17
C GLY A 85 12.30 24.84 3.94
N ARG A 86 10.96 24.97 4.06
CA ARG A 86 10.04 23.82 3.90
C ARG A 86 9.61 23.66 2.46
N LYS A 87 9.82 22.46 1.91
CA LYS A 87 9.40 22.12 0.53
C LYS A 87 7.98 21.55 0.52
N LYS A 88 7.19 21.96 -0.48
CA LYS A 88 5.87 21.34 -0.71
C LYS A 88 6.03 19.90 -1.18
N ALA A 89 5.27 19.01 -0.56
CA ALA A 89 5.07 17.63 -0.98
C ALA A 89 3.57 17.37 -1.11
N THR A 90 3.15 16.66 -2.16
CA THR A 90 1.74 16.38 -2.42
C THR A 90 1.17 15.44 -1.37
N SER A 91 1.91 14.39 -1.00
CA SER A 91 1.46 13.39 -0.05
C SER A 91 2.58 12.84 0.81
N LEU A 92 2.22 12.37 1.99
CA LEU A 92 3.04 11.50 2.83
C LEU A 92 2.33 10.16 2.95
N TYR A 93 3.00 9.05 2.63
CA TYR A 93 2.42 7.73 2.66
C TYR A 93 3.27 6.75 3.45
N PHE A 94 2.66 6.08 4.42
CA PHE A 94 3.28 5.04 5.24
C PHE A 94 2.85 3.67 4.71
N GLY A 95 3.81 2.89 4.26
CA GLY A 95 3.55 1.56 3.73
C GLY A 95 4.65 0.56 4.08
N GLY A 96 4.56 -0.63 3.50
CA GLY A 96 5.59 -1.67 3.61
C GLY A 96 5.11 -2.96 4.25
N GLY A 97 5.34 -3.13 5.53
CA GLY A 97 4.84 -4.26 6.33
C GLY A 97 3.46 -3.95 6.89
N THR A 98 3.41 -3.43 8.10
CA THR A 98 2.19 -2.99 8.79
C THR A 98 2.51 -1.74 9.62
N PRO A 99 2.45 -0.55 9.01
CA PRO A 99 2.80 0.71 9.69
C PRO A 99 2.04 0.93 11.00
N ALA A 100 0.80 0.47 11.09
CA ALA A 100 -0.02 0.57 12.31
C ALA A 100 0.56 -0.17 13.53
N LEU A 101 1.59 -1.02 13.37
CA LEU A 101 2.32 -1.59 14.52
C LEU A 101 3.20 -0.55 15.24
N THR A 102 3.40 0.61 14.64
CA THR A 102 4.15 1.73 15.19
C THR A 102 3.28 2.94 15.47
N VAL A 103 1.96 2.72 15.66
CA VAL A 103 0.97 3.80 15.76
C VAL A 103 1.32 4.84 16.81
N GLU A 104 1.89 4.43 17.93
CA GLU A 104 2.31 5.33 19.04
C GLU A 104 3.40 6.33 18.62
N ARG A 105 4.18 5.98 17.58
CA ARG A 105 5.29 6.80 17.10
C ARG A 105 5.03 7.45 15.72
N ILE A 106 3.87 7.20 15.11
CA ILE A 106 3.53 7.76 13.79
C ILE A 106 3.49 9.28 13.83
N LYS A 107 2.92 9.85 14.91
CA LYS A 107 2.88 11.32 15.05
C LYS A 107 4.28 11.93 15.09
N GLU A 108 5.21 11.34 15.81
CA GLU A 108 6.61 11.79 15.89
C GLU A 108 7.27 11.81 14.50
N ILE A 109 7.02 10.77 13.69
CA ILE A 109 7.53 10.70 12.30
C ILE A 109 6.89 11.78 11.44
N ILE A 110 5.58 11.99 11.55
CA ILE A 110 4.87 13.05 10.81
C ILE A 110 5.42 14.42 11.19
N ASP A 111 5.61 14.70 12.47
CA ASP A 111 6.12 15.97 12.96
C ASP A 111 7.55 16.23 12.42
N ALA A 112 8.43 15.22 12.47
CA ALA A 112 9.77 15.32 11.89
C ALA A 112 9.75 15.60 10.37
N VAL A 113 8.85 14.95 9.62
CA VAL A 113 8.66 15.24 8.18
C VAL A 113 8.18 16.67 7.98
N GLN A 114 7.24 17.13 8.81
CA GLN A 114 6.63 18.46 8.68
C GLN A 114 7.58 19.61 9.09
N GLU A 115 8.68 19.34 9.77
CA GLU A 115 9.75 20.33 9.95
C GLU A 115 10.38 20.75 8.62
N HIS A 116 10.45 19.85 7.65
CA HIS A 116 11.12 20.05 6.36
C HIS A 116 10.16 20.14 5.17
N PHE A 117 8.95 19.59 5.28
CA PHE A 117 8.00 19.50 4.18
C PHE A 117 6.62 20.04 4.57
N ILE A 118 5.91 20.59 3.58
CA ILE A 118 4.50 20.98 3.70
C ILE A 118 3.67 19.97 2.91
N ILE A 119 2.90 19.13 3.59
CA ILE A 119 2.04 18.13 2.95
C ILE A 119 0.74 18.80 2.52
N THR A 120 0.38 18.71 1.22
CA THR A 120 -0.73 19.48 0.64
C THR A 120 -2.00 18.65 0.35
N GLU A 121 -1.88 17.33 0.13
CA GLU A 121 -3.00 16.48 -0.29
C GLU A 121 -3.30 15.34 0.71
N GLY A 122 -2.65 15.36 1.87
CA GLY A 122 -2.96 14.48 2.98
C GLY A 122 -1.93 13.38 3.24
N ILE A 123 -2.18 12.65 4.33
CA ILE A 123 -1.32 11.60 4.88
C ILE A 123 -2.06 10.28 4.84
N GLY A 124 -1.44 9.27 4.23
CA GLY A 124 -1.97 7.92 4.10
C GLY A 124 -1.20 6.88 4.91
N VAL A 125 -1.91 5.88 5.45
CA VAL A 125 -1.31 4.79 6.24
C VAL A 125 -1.92 3.46 5.83
N GLU A 126 -1.06 2.44 5.60
CA GLU A 126 -1.49 1.05 5.40
C GLU A 126 -1.77 0.35 6.73
N LEU A 127 -2.86 -0.42 6.76
CA LEU A 127 -3.29 -1.22 7.91
C LEU A 127 -3.51 -2.68 7.54
N HIS A 128 -3.17 -3.56 8.48
CA HIS A 128 -3.74 -4.91 8.50
C HIS A 128 -5.15 -4.84 9.12
N PRO A 129 -6.13 -5.66 8.71
CA PRO A 129 -7.47 -5.65 9.29
C PRO A 129 -7.49 -5.76 10.83
N ASP A 130 -6.58 -6.55 11.41
CA ASP A 130 -6.45 -6.69 12.87
C ASP A 130 -6.06 -5.38 13.59
N ASN A 131 -5.53 -4.40 12.86
CA ASN A 131 -5.19 -3.09 13.41
C ASN A 131 -6.34 -2.07 13.27
N VAL A 132 -7.45 -2.44 12.63
CA VAL A 132 -8.61 -1.58 12.52
C VAL A 132 -9.41 -1.66 13.81
N THR A 133 -8.99 -0.87 14.79
CA THR A 133 -9.63 -0.73 16.11
C THR A 133 -9.90 0.74 16.38
N PRO A 134 -10.93 1.10 17.20
CA PRO A 134 -11.22 2.50 17.51
C PRO A 134 -10.00 3.25 18.03
N THR A 135 -9.22 2.64 18.93
CA THR A 135 -8.01 3.25 19.50
C THR A 135 -6.97 3.55 18.43
N VAL A 136 -6.63 2.57 17.56
CA VAL A 136 -5.63 2.77 16.49
C VAL A 136 -6.10 3.84 15.51
N LEU A 137 -7.36 3.78 15.09
CA LEU A 137 -7.90 4.75 14.13
C LEU A 137 -7.93 6.17 14.73
N GLN A 138 -8.31 6.31 16.00
CA GLN A 138 -8.30 7.60 16.68
C GLN A 138 -6.89 8.16 16.78
N THR A 139 -5.92 7.35 17.20
CA THR A 139 -4.51 7.77 17.29
C THR A 139 -3.97 8.24 15.92
N LEU A 140 -4.28 7.51 14.85
CA LEU A 140 -3.90 7.91 13.48
C LEU A 140 -4.54 9.24 13.08
N ARG A 141 -5.81 9.42 13.38
CA ARG A 141 -6.55 10.64 13.08
C ARG A 141 -6.00 11.84 13.85
N ASP A 142 -5.70 11.67 15.14
CA ASP A 142 -5.11 12.70 16.00
C ASP A 142 -3.69 13.06 15.54
N ALA A 143 -2.99 12.13 14.89
CA ALA A 143 -1.70 12.37 14.24
C ALA A 143 -1.82 13.12 12.91
N GLY A 144 -3.03 13.38 12.38
CA GLY A 144 -3.26 14.09 11.12
C GLY A 144 -3.38 13.18 9.90
N VAL A 145 -3.54 11.87 10.08
CA VAL A 145 -3.80 10.94 8.97
C VAL A 145 -5.20 11.17 8.42
N THR A 146 -5.31 11.32 7.09
CA THR A 146 -6.58 11.58 6.39
C THR A 146 -7.02 10.40 5.53
N LYS A 147 -6.10 9.49 5.19
CA LYS A 147 -6.33 8.36 4.29
C LYS A 147 -5.83 7.07 4.91
N ILE A 148 -6.62 6.01 4.86
CA ILE A 148 -6.20 4.68 5.28
C ILE A 148 -6.39 3.68 4.15
N SER A 149 -5.45 2.71 4.04
CA SER A 149 -5.57 1.57 3.13
C SER A 149 -5.52 0.28 3.93
N ILE A 150 -6.57 -0.53 3.83
CA ILE A 150 -6.73 -1.75 4.61
C ILE A 150 -6.52 -2.95 3.71
N GLY A 151 -5.48 -3.73 3.96
CA GLY A 151 -5.16 -4.93 3.19
C GLY A 151 -6.14 -6.07 3.48
N ILE A 152 -7.35 -6.02 2.95
CA ILE A 152 -8.39 -7.07 3.11
C ILE A 152 -8.00 -8.34 2.37
N GLN A 153 -7.57 -8.23 1.13
CA GLN A 153 -7.23 -9.26 0.15
C GLN A 153 -8.43 -10.06 -0.37
N SER A 154 -9.33 -10.52 0.49
CA SER A 154 -10.65 -11.09 0.22
C SER A 154 -11.45 -11.18 1.51
N PHE A 155 -12.78 -11.10 1.44
CA PHE A 155 -13.65 -11.40 2.57
C PHE A 155 -14.02 -12.89 2.67
N GLN A 156 -13.57 -13.71 1.72
CA GLN A 156 -13.94 -15.12 1.63
C GLN A 156 -12.89 -16.01 2.29
N ASN A 157 -13.32 -16.88 3.21
CA ASN A 157 -12.44 -17.80 3.96
C ASN A 157 -11.55 -18.66 3.05
N LYS A 158 -12.11 -19.15 1.93
CA LYS A 158 -11.38 -20.01 0.99
C LYS A 158 -10.14 -19.33 0.44
N PHE A 159 -10.18 -18.00 0.18
CA PHE A 159 -9.05 -17.25 -0.33
C PHE A 159 -8.13 -16.77 0.80
N GLN A 160 -8.67 -16.39 1.95
CA GLN A 160 -7.85 -16.08 3.11
C GLN A 160 -6.95 -17.27 3.51
N ASN A 161 -7.50 -18.49 3.49
CA ASN A 161 -6.72 -19.70 3.76
C ASN A 161 -5.56 -19.90 2.77
N ILE A 162 -5.80 -19.67 1.46
CA ILE A 162 -4.75 -19.73 0.42
C ILE A 162 -3.65 -18.71 0.72
N LEU A 163 -4.02 -17.53 1.18
CA LEU A 163 -3.11 -16.43 1.48
C LEU A 163 -2.43 -16.55 2.86
N GLY A 164 -2.77 -17.56 3.66
CA GLY A 164 -2.26 -17.72 5.01
C GLY A 164 -2.73 -16.62 5.97
N ARG A 165 -3.97 -16.17 5.81
CA ARG A 165 -4.58 -15.09 6.61
C ARG A 165 -5.88 -15.54 7.28
N THR A 166 -6.30 -14.76 8.28
CA THR A 166 -7.58 -14.95 8.98
C THR A 166 -8.72 -14.22 8.28
N THR A 167 -9.93 -14.68 8.52
CA THR A 167 -11.15 -14.04 8.01
C THR A 167 -11.36 -12.67 8.61
N VAL A 168 -11.82 -11.74 7.79
CA VAL A 168 -12.16 -10.38 8.20
C VAL A 168 -13.66 -10.31 8.52
N ASP A 169 -14.00 -9.85 9.72
CA ASP A 169 -15.38 -9.57 10.12
C ASP A 169 -15.82 -8.22 9.52
N ALA A 170 -16.62 -8.28 8.47
CA ALA A 170 -17.07 -7.10 7.74
C ALA A 170 -18.06 -6.24 8.55
N VAL A 171 -18.80 -6.82 9.49
CA VAL A 171 -19.75 -6.09 10.35
C VAL A 171 -18.97 -5.26 11.35
N LYS A 172 -18.06 -5.89 12.08
CA LYS A 172 -17.17 -5.20 13.03
C LYS A 172 -16.33 -4.12 12.35
N LEU A 173 -15.81 -4.41 11.14
CA LEU A 173 -15.06 -3.45 10.34
C LEU A 173 -15.88 -2.20 10.04
N LYS A 174 -17.13 -2.39 9.60
CA LYS A 174 -18.08 -1.29 9.32
C LYS A 174 -18.35 -0.44 10.55
N GLU A 175 -18.65 -1.07 11.69
CA GLU A 175 -18.91 -0.37 12.95
C GLU A 175 -17.72 0.50 13.34
N THR A 176 -16.52 -0.09 13.37
CA THR A 176 -15.29 0.63 13.72
C THR A 176 -14.97 1.80 12.79
N LEU A 177 -15.13 1.62 11.45
CA LEU A 177 -14.90 2.69 10.48
C LEU A 177 -15.94 3.81 10.56
N SER A 178 -17.15 3.49 11.04
CA SER A 178 -18.20 4.49 11.24
C SER A 178 -17.95 5.37 12.48
N GLU A 179 -17.28 4.83 13.51
CA GLU A 179 -16.93 5.57 14.73
C GLU A 179 -15.82 6.61 14.47
N VAL A 180 -14.85 6.26 13.63
CA VAL A 180 -13.70 7.14 13.32
C VAL A 180 -13.57 7.33 11.81
N PRO A 181 -14.25 8.32 11.23
CA PRO A 181 -14.27 8.54 9.78
C PRO A 181 -12.97 9.11 9.24
N PHE A 182 -12.59 8.67 8.02
CA PHE A 182 -11.46 9.18 7.24
C PHE A 182 -11.94 9.71 5.88
N GLU A 183 -11.21 10.64 5.28
CA GLU A 183 -11.52 11.16 3.94
C GLU A 183 -11.46 10.06 2.88
N THR A 184 -10.47 9.18 2.99
CA THR A 184 -10.33 8.01 2.12
C THR A 184 -10.16 6.76 2.95
N VAL A 185 -11.05 5.82 2.74
CA VAL A 185 -10.95 4.44 3.23
C VAL A 185 -10.80 3.54 2.00
N SER A 186 -9.55 3.14 1.73
CA SER A 186 -9.24 2.17 0.69
C SER A 186 -9.26 0.76 1.26
N MET A 187 -9.77 -0.20 0.50
CA MET A 187 -9.63 -1.62 0.79
C MET A 187 -8.92 -2.31 -0.38
N ASP A 188 -7.86 -3.03 -0.06
CA ASP A 188 -6.99 -3.66 -1.04
C ASP A 188 -7.35 -5.14 -1.18
N PHE A 189 -7.50 -5.59 -2.44
CA PHE A 189 -7.88 -6.94 -2.79
C PHE A 189 -6.85 -7.59 -3.71
N ILE A 190 -6.72 -8.92 -3.58
CA ILE A 190 -5.96 -9.74 -4.52
C ILE A 190 -6.94 -10.45 -5.42
N PHE A 191 -6.76 -10.29 -6.74
CA PHE A 191 -7.55 -11.00 -7.74
C PHE A 191 -6.71 -12.04 -8.51
N ALA A 192 -7.39 -12.91 -9.23
CA ALA A 192 -6.81 -14.03 -9.95
C ALA A 192 -6.10 -15.06 -9.05
N LEU A 193 -6.62 -15.25 -7.85
CA LEU A 193 -6.31 -16.40 -7.02
C LEU A 193 -6.80 -17.70 -7.67
N PRO A 194 -6.20 -18.85 -7.37
CA PRO A 194 -6.64 -20.13 -7.93
C PRO A 194 -8.15 -20.34 -7.75
N ASN A 195 -8.85 -20.68 -8.84
CA ASN A 195 -10.29 -20.92 -8.90
C ASN A 195 -11.17 -19.73 -8.47
N GLN A 196 -10.63 -18.52 -8.41
CA GLN A 196 -11.41 -17.33 -8.12
C GLN A 196 -12.26 -16.94 -9.34
N THR A 197 -13.55 -16.75 -9.13
CA THR A 197 -14.50 -16.37 -10.16
C THR A 197 -14.78 -14.87 -10.15
N PHE A 198 -15.45 -14.39 -11.20
CA PHE A 198 -15.94 -13.01 -11.22
C PHE A 198 -16.94 -12.74 -10.07
N ASP A 199 -17.84 -13.72 -9.77
CA ASP A 199 -18.82 -13.56 -8.68
C ASP A 199 -18.15 -13.45 -7.30
N ASP A 200 -17.03 -14.13 -7.11
CA ASP A 200 -16.23 -14.00 -5.89
C ASP A 200 -15.72 -12.55 -5.73
N LEU A 201 -15.13 -11.99 -6.80
CA LEU A 201 -14.62 -10.62 -6.78
C LEU A 201 -15.73 -9.58 -6.64
N LYS A 202 -16.85 -9.80 -7.34
CA LYS A 202 -18.03 -8.96 -7.23
C LYS A 202 -18.54 -8.91 -5.78
N SER A 203 -18.63 -10.08 -5.13
CA SER A 203 -19.03 -10.17 -3.72
C SER A 203 -18.08 -9.43 -2.79
N ASP A 204 -16.77 -9.56 -3.02
CA ASP A 204 -15.74 -8.84 -2.23
C ASP A 204 -15.85 -7.31 -2.40
N ILE A 205 -16.04 -6.84 -3.64
CA ILE A 205 -16.19 -5.41 -3.96
C ILE A 205 -17.47 -4.84 -3.33
N ASP A 206 -18.60 -5.52 -3.50
CA ASP A 206 -19.86 -5.07 -2.91
C ASP A 206 -19.75 -4.98 -1.38
N LYS A 207 -19.14 -5.98 -0.76
CA LYS A 207 -18.92 -6.02 0.69
C LYS A 207 -17.98 -4.90 1.16
N ALA A 208 -16.95 -4.56 0.38
CA ALA A 208 -16.05 -3.44 0.71
C ALA A 208 -16.82 -2.12 0.85
N PHE A 209 -17.61 -1.77 -0.17
CA PHE A 209 -18.40 -0.52 -0.13
C PHE A 209 -19.50 -0.55 0.94
N GLN A 210 -20.09 -1.72 1.24
CA GLN A 210 -21.04 -1.88 2.34
C GLN A 210 -20.39 -1.73 3.71
N SER A 211 -19.09 -2.03 3.82
CA SER A 211 -18.29 -1.95 5.05
C SER A 211 -17.61 -0.58 5.24
N GLY A 212 -17.90 0.41 4.41
CA GLY A 212 -17.43 1.79 4.60
C GLY A 212 -16.25 2.20 3.72
N ALA A 213 -15.78 1.35 2.79
CA ALA A 213 -14.84 1.79 1.79
C ALA A 213 -15.45 2.84 0.85
N ASN A 214 -14.68 3.86 0.49
CA ASN A 214 -15.01 4.77 -0.61
C ASN A 214 -14.00 4.65 -1.77
N HIS A 215 -13.01 3.79 -1.59
CA HIS A 215 -11.97 3.47 -2.56
C HIS A 215 -11.62 1.99 -2.48
N ILE A 216 -11.28 1.35 -3.60
CA ILE A 216 -10.72 -0.01 -3.63
C ILE A 216 -9.48 -0.04 -4.52
N ALA A 217 -8.53 -0.90 -4.16
CA ALA A 217 -7.40 -1.25 -5.01
C ALA A 217 -7.40 -2.77 -5.23
N ILE A 218 -7.23 -3.22 -6.47
CA ILE A 218 -7.17 -4.64 -6.81
C ILE A 218 -5.85 -4.97 -7.48
N TYR A 219 -5.15 -5.98 -6.95
CA TYR A 219 -3.83 -6.41 -7.41
C TYR A 219 -3.87 -7.85 -7.92
N PRO A 220 -3.22 -8.16 -9.04
CA PRO A 220 -3.17 -9.54 -9.51
C PRO A 220 -2.33 -10.40 -8.57
N PHE A 221 -2.82 -11.60 -8.25
CA PHE A 221 -1.97 -12.60 -7.60
C PHE A 221 -0.81 -12.99 -8.51
N ILE A 222 0.40 -12.95 -7.96
CA ILE A 222 1.64 -13.34 -8.64
C ILE A 222 2.36 -14.34 -7.73
N ASP A 223 2.64 -15.52 -8.27
CA ASP A 223 3.40 -16.58 -7.61
C ASP A 223 4.91 -16.32 -7.77
N PHE A 224 5.44 -15.43 -6.96
CA PHE A 224 6.87 -15.16 -6.98
C PHE A 224 7.66 -16.36 -6.44
N ALA A 225 8.72 -16.75 -7.12
CA ALA A 225 9.56 -17.89 -6.75
C ALA A 225 10.24 -17.78 -5.37
N PHE A 226 10.30 -16.59 -4.80
CA PHE A 226 10.89 -16.30 -3.48
C PHE A 226 9.85 -16.15 -2.37
N THR A 227 8.56 -16.30 -2.66
CA THR A 227 7.50 -16.31 -1.66
C THR A 227 7.18 -17.75 -1.24
N SER A 228 6.50 -17.90 -0.09
CA SER A 228 6.10 -19.22 0.43
C SER A 228 4.78 -19.73 -0.17
N SER A 229 4.28 -19.10 -1.23
CA SER A 229 3.05 -19.53 -1.87
C SER A 229 3.24 -20.87 -2.54
N SER A 230 2.34 -21.83 -2.21
CA SER A 230 2.32 -23.18 -2.81
C SER A 230 1.34 -23.31 -3.96
N VAL A 231 0.68 -22.22 -4.35
CA VAL A 231 -0.36 -22.22 -5.38
C VAL A 231 0.07 -21.45 -6.61
N ALA A 232 -0.24 -21.99 -7.78
CA ALA A 232 0.06 -21.35 -9.06
C ALA A 232 -0.92 -20.20 -9.36
N ALA A 233 -0.40 -19.11 -9.89
CA ALA A 233 -1.22 -18.01 -10.37
C ALA A 233 -2.00 -18.40 -11.65
N MET A 234 -3.14 -17.78 -11.87
CA MET A 234 -3.87 -17.88 -13.14
C MET A 234 -3.03 -17.38 -14.32
N SER A 235 -3.32 -17.88 -15.51
CA SER A 235 -2.68 -17.43 -16.73
C SER A 235 -2.93 -15.93 -17.01
N LYS A 236 -2.06 -15.31 -17.80
CA LYS A 236 -2.21 -13.90 -18.19
C LYS A 236 -3.58 -13.62 -18.84
N LYS A 237 -4.11 -14.57 -19.64
CA LYS A 237 -5.41 -14.45 -20.31
C LYS A 237 -6.56 -14.44 -19.32
N GLU A 238 -6.55 -15.35 -18.34
CA GLU A 238 -7.57 -15.41 -17.29
C GLU A 238 -7.55 -14.15 -16.42
N LYS A 239 -6.38 -13.68 -16.02
CA LYS A 239 -6.23 -12.41 -15.29
C LYS A 239 -6.84 -11.23 -16.05
N GLN A 240 -6.58 -11.14 -17.36
CA GLN A 240 -7.12 -10.07 -18.19
C GLN A 240 -8.63 -10.15 -18.32
N LEU A 241 -9.21 -11.35 -18.46
CA LEU A 241 -10.66 -11.53 -18.53
C LEU A 241 -11.33 -11.13 -17.23
N LEU A 242 -10.79 -11.55 -16.08
CA LEU A 242 -11.31 -11.16 -14.76
C LEU A 242 -11.20 -9.64 -14.55
N LEU A 243 -10.07 -9.04 -14.87
CA LEU A 243 -9.88 -7.60 -14.73
C LEU A 243 -10.88 -6.81 -15.58
N ASN A 244 -11.11 -7.23 -16.83
CA ASN A 244 -12.08 -6.59 -17.72
C ASN A 244 -13.49 -6.71 -17.13
N ALA A 245 -13.90 -7.89 -16.66
CA ALA A 245 -15.20 -8.11 -16.07
C ALA A 245 -15.43 -7.24 -14.83
N VAL A 246 -14.45 -7.18 -13.93
CA VAL A 246 -14.48 -6.31 -12.74
C VAL A 246 -14.56 -4.83 -13.13
N THR A 247 -13.78 -4.41 -14.13
CA THR A 247 -13.78 -3.02 -14.60
C THR A 247 -15.16 -2.62 -15.13
N HIS A 248 -15.79 -3.45 -15.97
CA HIS A 248 -17.14 -3.18 -16.46
C HIS A 248 -18.15 -3.12 -15.30
N TYR A 249 -18.10 -4.09 -14.39
CA TYR A 249 -18.97 -4.10 -13.22
C TYR A 249 -18.86 -2.81 -12.39
N CYS A 250 -17.64 -2.36 -12.13
CA CYS A 250 -17.41 -1.13 -11.38
C CYS A 250 -17.96 0.10 -12.13
N LEU A 251 -17.74 0.19 -13.45
CA LEU A 251 -18.26 1.28 -14.27
C LEU A 251 -19.80 1.31 -14.28
N ASP A 252 -20.45 0.14 -14.41
CA ASP A 252 -21.92 0.01 -14.36
C ASP A 252 -22.51 0.44 -13.00
N LYS A 253 -21.72 0.32 -11.93
CA LYS A 253 -22.07 0.80 -10.58
C LYS A 253 -21.73 2.26 -10.35
N GLY A 254 -21.24 2.98 -11.34
CA GLY A 254 -20.79 4.36 -11.21
C GLY A 254 -19.49 4.54 -10.44
N ILE A 255 -18.70 3.48 -10.30
CA ILE A 255 -17.37 3.50 -9.70
C ILE A 255 -16.37 3.83 -10.81
N SER A 256 -15.66 4.95 -10.70
CA SER A 256 -14.69 5.36 -11.71
C SER A 256 -13.30 4.80 -11.41
N ALA A 257 -12.59 4.35 -12.46
CA ALA A 257 -11.17 4.06 -12.36
C ALA A 257 -10.37 5.36 -12.20
N LEU A 258 -9.37 5.35 -11.32
CA LEU A 258 -8.40 6.44 -11.22
C LEU A 258 -7.27 6.21 -12.23
N PRO A 259 -6.74 7.28 -12.85
CA PRO A 259 -5.76 7.17 -13.95
C PRO A 259 -4.36 6.70 -13.52
N PHE A 260 -4.12 6.42 -12.25
CA PHE A 260 -2.80 6.03 -11.74
C PHE A 260 -2.76 4.57 -11.29
N GLY A 261 -1.91 3.78 -11.97
CA GLY A 261 -1.51 2.40 -11.57
C GLY A 261 -2.67 1.41 -11.62
N HIS A 262 -2.65 0.69 -12.59
CA HIS A 262 -3.38 -0.51 -13.05
C HIS A 262 -4.56 -1.11 -12.24
N SER A 263 -5.15 -0.51 -11.21
CA SER A 263 -6.29 -1.14 -10.51
C SER A 263 -6.90 -0.38 -9.34
N GLN A 264 -6.85 0.94 -9.34
CA GLN A 264 -7.53 1.73 -8.31
C GLN A 264 -8.88 2.25 -8.79
N MET A 265 -9.92 2.08 -7.99
CA MET A 265 -11.29 2.47 -8.32
C MET A 265 -11.96 3.20 -7.16
N ARG A 266 -12.60 4.33 -7.44
CA ARG A 266 -13.28 5.16 -6.45
C ARG A 266 -14.77 5.31 -6.79
N LYS A 267 -15.64 5.23 -5.79
CA LYS A 267 -17.05 5.54 -5.94
C LYS A 267 -17.22 7.05 -6.15
N ARG A 268 -17.93 7.47 -7.21
CA ARG A 268 -18.29 8.88 -7.38
C ARG A 268 -19.26 9.26 -6.28
N HIS A 269 -18.98 10.31 -5.52
CA HIS A 269 -20.01 10.96 -4.74
C HIS A 269 -21.04 11.54 -5.72
N PRO A 270 -22.35 11.38 -5.49
CA PRO A 270 -23.30 12.15 -6.23
C PRO A 270 -22.97 13.62 -5.98
N ILE A 271 -22.73 14.37 -7.05
CA ILE A 271 -22.69 15.82 -7.00
C ILE A 271 -24.09 16.19 -6.58
N LEU A 272 -24.25 16.66 -5.34
CA LEU A 272 -25.49 17.28 -4.89
C LEU A 272 -25.71 18.52 -5.75
N PRO A 273 -26.95 18.73 -6.23
CA PRO A 273 -27.29 19.85 -7.09
C PRO A 273 -27.09 21.22 -6.40
#